data_9d491622a76e6429a8d1f52460e51965
#
_entry.id   9d491622a76e6429a8d1f52460e51965
#
_cell.length_a   1.000
_cell.length_b   1.000
_cell.length_c   1.000
_cell.angle_alpha   90.00
_cell.angle_beta   90.00
_cell.angle_gamma   90.00
#
_symmetry.space_group_name_H-M   'P 1'
#
loop_
_entity.id
_entity.type
_entity.pdbx_description
1 polymer ?
#
loop_
_entity_poly.entity_id
_entity_poly.type
_entity_poly.pdbx_seq_one_letter_code
_entity_poly.pdbx_strand_id
1 'polypeptide(L)'
;MALTTRRRALTTLGVALASPLALPAAQALAGHHPHRPRPLWRAHAHNDYEHPRPLLDALDHRFGSVEADIYLVGGQLLVAHDPEDLDPARTLESLYLDPLAARVRANRGTVYRGDRGSFQLLIDLKTEGASTYAELDRRLRRYKGLFTTYAHGRVFPGPVTAVISGDRAARAPMEAQRVRHAFYDGRLTDLGGPAPASFAPLISDNWALNFTWQGVGPFPEAERRKLRTLVGTAHARGQRVRFWATPDAPGPARDALWGELVAADVDHLNTDDLAGLEAFLDAHRTV
;
A
#
# COMPACT_ATOMS: atom_id res chain seq x y z
N MET A 1 -64.34 75.80 37.21
CA MET A 1 -65.01 75.40 38.45
C MET A 1 -64.57 74.07 38.90
N ALA A 2 -63.92 74.05 40.05
CA ALA A 2 -63.90 73.02 41.11
C ALA A 2 -63.32 71.67 40.68
N LEU A 3 -62.55 70.93 41.47
CA LEU A 3 -61.86 71.06 42.73
C LEU A 3 -60.93 69.87 42.87
N THR A 4 -59.71 70.14 43.26
CA THR A 4 -58.78 69.35 44.02
C THR A 4 -59.23 68.01 44.64
N THR A 5 -58.44 66.99 44.57
CA THR A 5 -57.96 66.38 45.82
C THR A 5 -56.68 65.55 45.60
N ARG A 6 -55.71 65.87 46.41
CA ARG A 6 -54.47 65.12 46.60
C ARG A 6 -54.72 63.82 47.43
N ARG A 7 -54.13 62.71 46.99
CA ARG A 7 -53.80 61.68 47.98
C ARG A 7 -52.38 61.10 47.69
N ARG A 8 -51.59 61.18 48.71
CA ARG A 8 -50.26 60.57 48.86
C ARG A 8 -50.42 59.05 48.89
N ALA A 9 -49.56 58.28 48.23
CA ALA A 9 -49.34 56.90 48.50
C ALA A 9 -47.83 56.59 48.46
N LEU A 10 -47.43 55.80 49.41
CA LEU A 10 -46.07 55.48 49.83
C LEU A 10 -45.28 54.72 48.77
N THR A 11 -44.02 55.06 48.68
CA THR A 11 -42.95 54.33 48.03
C THR A 11 -42.59 53.09 48.82
N THR A 12 -42.79 51.89 48.24
CA THR A 12 -42.14 50.66 48.76
C THR A 12 -41.05 50.27 47.75
N LEU A 13 -39.79 50.34 48.22
CA LEU A 13 -38.63 49.80 47.55
C LEU A 13 -38.71 48.27 47.52
N GLY A 14 -38.95 47.70 46.36
CA GLY A 14 -38.78 46.28 46.13
C GLY A 14 -37.35 46.00 45.63
N VAL A 15 -36.52 45.35 46.42
CA VAL A 15 -35.21 44.84 46.02
C VAL A 15 -35.46 43.65 45.16
N ALA A 16 -35.24 43.76 43.85
CA ALA A 16 -35.23 42.64 42.93
C ALA A 16 -33.87 41.93 43.04
N LEU A 17 -33.85 40.74 43.62
CA LEU A 17 -32.75 39.81 43.55
C LEU A 17 -32.66 39.24 42.11
N ALA A 18 -31.69 39.68 41.36
CA ALA A 18 -31.33 39.12 40.07
C ALA A 18 -30.64 37.77 40.29
N SER A 19 -31.33 36.68 40.06
CA SER A 19 -30.71 35.35 39.96
C SER A 19 -29.91 35.27 38.65
N PRO A 20 -28.64 34.85 38.65
CA PRO A 20 -27.92 34.61 37.42
C PRO A 20 -28.49 33.36 36.71
N LEU A 21 -29.06 33.52 35.52
CA LEU A 21 -29.37 32.47 34.59
C LEU A 21 -28.05 31.81 34.20
N ALA A 22 -27.75 30.63 34.78
CA ALA A 22 -26.71 29.77 34.33
C ALA A 22 -27.09 29.22 32.97
N LEU A 23 -26.44 29.71 31.89
CA LEU A 23 -26.44 29.07 30.58
C LEU A 23 -25.86 27.68 30.72
N PRO A 24 -26.53 26.61 30.19
CA PRO A 24 -25.91 25.30 30.17
C PRO A 24 -24.67 25.41 29.28
N ALA A 25 -23.50 25.08 29.87
CA ALA A 25 -22.28 24.87 29.10
C ALA A 25 -22.58 23.76 28.06
N ALA A 26 -22.68 24.14 26.81
CA ALA A 26 -22.67 23.21 25.71
C ALA A 26 -21.34 22.44 25.81
N GLN A 27 -21.37 21.25 26.40
CA GLN A 27 -20.28 20.31 26.30
C GLN A 27 -20.10 20.05 24.81
N ALA A 28 -19.07 20.67 24.24
CA ALA A 28 -18.57 20.29 22.93
C ALA A 28 -18.26 18.78 23.00
N LEU A 29 -19.18 17.98 22.45
CA LEU A 29 -18.89 16.60 22.11
C LEU A 29 -17.69 16.66 21.17
N ALA A 30 -16.48 16.56 21.73
CA ALA A 30 -15.31 16.26 20.97
C ALA A 30 -15.63 14.93 20.26
N GLY A 31 -16.04 15.05 19.00
CA GLY A 31 -16.37 13.91 18.18
C GLY A 31 -15.13 13.02 18.17
N HIS A 32 -15.21 11.90 18.86
CA HIS A 32 -14.31 10.79 18.64
C HIS A 32 -14.56 10.36 17.18
N HIS A 33 -13.84 10.99 16.26
CA HIS A 33 -13.69 10.42 14.94
C HIS A 33 -12.99 9.07 15.17
N PRO A 34 -13.66 7.94 14.91
CA PRO A 34 -12.99 6.66 15.05
C PRO A 34 -11.71 6.76 14.24
N HIS A 35 -10.56 6.57 14.91
CA HIS A 35 -9.26 6.53 14.25
C HIS A 35 -9.36 5.45 13.18
N ARG A 36 -9.47 5.87 11.93
CA ARG A 36 -9.46 4.90 10.83
C ARG A 36 -8.11 4.20 10.88
N PRO A 37 -8.10 2.86 10.89
CA PRO A 37 -6.86 2.13 10.90
C PRO A 37 -5.99 2.58 9.73
N ARG A 38 -4.72 2.90 10.01
CA ARG A 38 -3.78 3.35 8.97
C ARG A 38 -3.42 2.20 8.05
N PRO A 39 -3.14 2.46 6.76
CA PRO A 39 -2.62 1.45 5.85
C PRO A 39 -1.33 0.82 6.38
N LEU A 40 -1.16 -0.46 6.07
CA LEU A 40 0.03 -1.24 6.39
C LEU A 40 0.94 -1.26 5.16
N TRP A 41 1.71 -0.19 4.97
CA TRP A 41 2.53 -0.01 3.76
C TRP A 41 3.59 -1.09 3.58
N ARG A 42 4.00 -1.78 4.66
CA ARG A 42 4.92 -2.93 4.62
C ARG A 42 4.25 -4.24 4.22
N ALA A 43 2.94 -4.33 4.30
CA ALA A 43 2.23 -5.56 3.98
C ALA A 43 2.10 -5.73 2.46
N HIS A 44 2.54 -6.90 1.97
CA HIS A 44 2.44 -7.30 0.58
C HIS A 44 1.69 -8.63 0.48
N ALA A 45 0.54 -8.62 -0.19
CA ALA A 45 -0.23 -9.81 -0.49
C ALA A 45 0.43 -10.54 -1.68
N HIS A 46 1.11 -11.63 -1.39
CA HIS A 46 1.66 -12.56 -2.37
C HIS A 46 0.51 -13.40 -2.92
N ASN A 47 0.57 -13.79 -4.17
CA ASN A 47 -0.51 -14.56 -4.82
C ASN A 47 -1.92 -13.97 -4.55
N ASP A 48 -2.06 -12.65 -4.50
CA ASP A 48 -3.33 -12.00 -4.12
C ASP A 48 -4.54 -12.49 -4.93
N TYR A 49 -4.31 -12.92 -6.17
CA TYR A 49 -5.33 -13.47 -7.06
C TYR A 49 -5.91 -14.83 -6.61
N GLU A 50 -5.27 -15.52 -5.65
CA GLU A 50 -5.76 -16.76 -5.05
C GLU A 50 -6.83 -16.51 -3.97
N HIS A 51 -6.95 -15.29 -3.46
CA HIS A 51 -7.96 -14.94 -2.47
C HIS A 51 -9.36 -14.92 -3.09
N PRO A 52 -10.42 -15.17 -2.29
CA PRO A 52 -11.81 -15.16 -2.77
C PRO A 52 -12.22 -13.86 -3.47
N ARG A 53 -11.68 -12.72 -3.03
CA ARG A 53 -11.90 -11.41 -3.63
C ARG A 53 -10.55 -10.71 -3.88
N PRO A 54 -9.84 -11.06 -4.98
CA PRO A 54 -8.55 -10.46 -5.31
C PRO A 54 -8.55 -8.94 -5.16
N LEU A 55 -7.46 -8.34 -4.72
CA LEU A 55 -7.34 -6.95 -4.35
C LEU A 55 -8.21 -6.53 -3.15
N LEU A 56 -9.49 -6.90 -3.15
CA LEU A 56 -10.44 -6.38 -2.15
C LEU A 56 -10.15 -6.93 -0.76
N ASP A 57 -9.78 -8.21 -0.64
CA ASP A 57 -9.41 -8.82 0.63
C ASP A 57 -8.13 -8.17 1.18
N ALA A 58 -7.10 -7.95 0.36
CA ALA A 58 -5.91 -7.24 0.77
C ALA A 58 -6.19 -5.78 1.19
N LEU A 59 -7.07 -5.08 0.47
CA LEU A 59 -7.47 -3.72 0.82
C LEU A 59 -8.28 -3.65 2.13
N ASP A 60 -9.11 -4.66 2.42
CA ASP A 60 -9.86 -4.77 3.69
C ASP A 60 -8.90 -5.01 4.87
N HIS A 61 -7.80 -5.76 4.66
CA HIS A 61 -6.67 -5.93 5.58
C HIS A 61 -5.67 -4.76 5.54
N ARG A 62 -5.95 -3.68 4.82
CA ARG A 62 -5.15 -2.44 4.79
C ARG A 62 -3.76 -2.59 4.18
N PHE A 63 -3.53 -3.59 3.35
CA PHE A 63 -2.25 -3.86 2.72
C PHE A 63 -1.83 -2.72 1.78
N GLY A 64 -0.54 -2.43 1.74
CA GLY A 64 0.05 -1.40 0.88
C GLY A 64 0.49 -1.90 -0.50
N SER A 65 0.49 -3.22 -0.70
CA SER A 65 0.99 -3.85 -1.92
C SER A 65 0.29 -5.18 -2.17
N VAL A 66 0.05 -5.52 -3.45
CA VAL A 66 -0.46 -6.82 -3.91
C VAL A 66 0.32 -7.30 -5.13
N GLU A 67 0.32 -8.62 -5.35
CA GLU A 67 0.88 -9.28 -6.54
C GLU A 67 -0.22 -9.81 -7.45
N ALA A 68 -0.02 -9.62 -8.77
CA ALA A 68 -0.87 -10.15 -9.81
C ALA A 68 0.00 -10.84 -10.88
N ASP A 69 -0.16 -12.14 -11.04
CA ASP A 69 0.50 -12.91 -12.08
C ASP A 69 -0.30 -12.86 -13.37
N ILE A 70 0.34 -12.52 -14.47
CA ILE A 70 -0.37 -12.34 -15.75
C ILE A 70 0.22 -13.13 -16.90
N TYR A 71 -0.71 -13.62 -17.73
CA TYR A 71 -0.44 -14.27 -19.00
C TYR A 71 -1.00 -13.44 -20.15
N LEU A 72 -0.22 -13.22 -21.19
CA LEU A 72 -0.71 -12.64 -22.44
C LEU A 72 -1.27 -13.76 -23.32
N VAL A 73 -2.59 -13.83 -23.45
CA VAL A 73 -3.30 -14.84 -24.25
C VAL A 73 -4.32 -14.17 -25.15
N GLY A 74 -4.17 -14.31 -26.47
CA GLY A 74 -5.12 -13.75 -27.44
C GLY A 74 -5.31 -12.23 -27.32
N GLY A 75 -4.30 -11.50 -26.87
CA GLY A 75 -4.36 -10.05 -26.61
C GLY A 75 -5.05 -9.66 -25.31
N GLN A 76 -5.40 -10.61 -24.44
CA GLN A 76 -5.89 -10.38 -23.08
C GLN A 76 -4.77 -10.63 -22.07
N LEU A 77 -4.81 -9.90 -20.94
CA LEU A 77 -3.92 -10.12 -19.80
C LEU A 77 -4.71 -10.91 -18.75
N LEU A 78 -4.61 -12.23 -18.81
CA LEU A 78 -5.32 -13.14 -17.91
C LEU A 78 -4.53 -13.34 -16.64
N VAL A 79 -5.22 -13.49 -15.52
CA VAL A 79 -4.62 -13.60 -14.18
C VAL A 79 -4.76 -15.02 -13.65
N ALA A 80 -3.63 -15.70 -13.42
CA ALA A 80 -3.55 -17.01 -12.80
C ALA A 80 -2.10 -17.30 -12.37
N HIS A 81 -1.92 -18.29 -11.47
CA HIS A 81 -0.59 -18.80 -11.13
C HIS A 81 -0.08 -19.73 -12.25
N ASP A 82 -0.87 -20.68 -12.65
CA ASP A 82 -0.51 -21.70 -13.65
C ASP A 82 -1.36 -21.58 -14.91
N PRO A 83 -0.86 -22.01 -16.08
CA PRO A 83 -1.59 -21.90 -17.35
C PRO A 83 -2.92 -22.64 -17.40
N GLU A 84 -3.06 -23.73 -16.63
CA GLU A 84 -4.28 -24.54 -16.51
C GLU A 84 -5.42 -23.84 -15.76
N ASP A 85 -5.12 -22.81 -14.98
CA ASP A 85 -6.10 -22.04 -14.20
C ASP A 85 -6.57 -20.77 -14.91
N LEU A 86 -6.17 -20.59 -16.17
CA LEU A 86 -6.54 -19.41 -16.94
C LEU A 86 -8.04 -19.37 -17.23
N ASP A 87 -8.68 -18.29 -16.78
CA ASP A 87 -10.09 -17.99 -17.03
C ASP A 87 -10.21 -16.66 -17.78
N PRO A 88 -10.87 -16.62 -18.97
CA PRO A 88 -11.10 -15.38 -19.73
C PRO A 88 -11.86 -14.30 -18.96
N ALA A 89 -12.59 -14.64 -17.90
CA ALA A 89 -13.28 -13.68 -17.03
C ALA A 89 -12.33 -13.03 -16.01
N ARG A 90 -11.18 -13.63 -15.72
CA ARG A 90 -10.20 -13.16 -14.74
C ARG A 90 -9.08 -12.39 -15.45
N THR A 91 -9.34 -11.15 -15.81
CA THR A 91 -8.36 -10.27 -16.45
C THR A 91 -7.72 -9.32 -15.46
N LEU A 92 -6.53 -8.80 -15.77
CA LEU A 92 -5.89 -7.76 -14.97
C LEU A 92 -6.81 -6.54 -14.79
N GLU A 93 -7.56 -6.18 -15.83
CA GLU A 93 -8.53 -5.10 -15.77
C GLU A 93 -9.64 -5.40 -14.77
N SER A 94 -10.29 -6.56 -14.88
CA SER A 94 -11.47 -6.89 -14.05
C SER A 94 -11.11 -7.07 -12.58
N LEU A 95 -9.95 -7.65 -12.27
CA LEU A 95 -9.56 -7.95 -10.90
C LEU A 95 -8.82 -6.80 -10.21
N TYR A 96 -8.07 -5.97 -10.95
CA TYR A 96 -7.18 -4.97 -10.35
C TYR A 96 -7.38 -3.55 -10.88
N LEU A 97 -7.32 -3.32 -12.19
CA LEU A 97 -7.24 -1.97 -12.73
C LEU A 97 -8.55 -1.19 -12.55
N ASP A 98 -9.67 -1.81 -12.90
CA ASP A 98 -11.00 -1.19 -12.78
C ASP A 98 -11.40 -0.97 -11.31
N PRO A 99 -11.23 -1.95 -10.39
CA PRO A 99 -11.49 -1.74 -8.96
C PRO A 99 -10.61 -0.67 -8.33
N LEU A 100 -9.29 -0.63 -8.65
CA LEU A 100 -8.39 0.42 -8.17
C LEU A 100 -8.81 1.80 -8.68
N ALA A 101 -9.13 1.92 -9.98
CA ALA A 101 -9.58 3.18 -10.55
C ALA A 101 -10.91 3.66 -9.94
N ALA A 102 -11.85 2.74 -9.69
CA ALA A 102 -13.11 3.05 -9.03
C ALA A 102 -12.87 3.53 -7.58
N ARG A 103 -12.01 2.82 -6.84
CA ARG A 103 -11.67 3.16 -5.45
C ARG A 103 -10.96 4.51 -5.35
N VAL A 104 -10.00 4.79 -6.21
CA VAL A 104 -9.29 6.07 -6.25
C VAL A 104 -10.24 7.23 -6.54
N ARG A 105 -11.20 7.05 -7.48
CA ARG A 105 -12.26 8.05 -7.72
C ARG A 105 -13.13 8.28 -6.49
N ALA A 106 -13.60 7.21 -5.85
CA ALA A 106 -14.45 7.28 -4.66
C ALA A 106 -13.74 7.92 -3.47
N ASN A 107 -12.43 7.75 -3.36
CA ASN A 107 -11.59 8.29 -2.29
C ASN A 107 -10.92 9.63 -2.63
N ARG A 108 -11.33 10.29 -3.73
CA ARG A 108 -10.83 11.61 -4.14
C ARG A 108 -9.33 11.63 -4.43
N GLY A 109 -8.85 10.63 -5.16
CA GLY A 109 -7.47 10.58 -5.66
C GLY A 109 -6.50 9.71 -4.85
N THR A 110 -6.98 8.90 -3.91
CA THR A 110 -6.13 8.01 -3.10
C THR A 110 -6.74 6.60 -2.98
N VAL A 111 -5.90 5.57 -2.80
CA VAL A 111 -6.39 4.20 -2.56
C VAL A 111 -7.02 4.10 -1.17
N TYR A 112 -6.40 4.67 -0.17
CA TYR A 112 -6.92 4.78 1.20
C TYR A 112 -7.34 6.22 1.47
N ARG A 113 -8.61 6.42 1.83
CA ARG A 113 -9.18 7.77 2.03
C ARG A 113 -8.38 8.57 3.06
N GLY A 114 -7.83 9.70 2.63
CA GLY A 114 -7.06 10.62 3.50
C GLY A 114 -5.59 10.23 3.67
N ASP A 115 -5.15 9.12 3.09
CA ASP A 115 -3.74 8.72 3.03
C ASP A 115 -3.20 8.93 1.61
N ARG A 116 -2.03 9.56 1.50
CA ARG A 116 -1.41 9.90 0.21
C ARG A 116 -0.33 8.93 -0.23
N GLY A 117 -0.14 7.82 0.48
CA GLY A 117 0.78 6.78 0.08
C GLY A 117 0.39 6.17 -1.27
N SER A 118 1.37 5.77 -2.05
CA SER A 118 1.16 5.10 -3.34
C SER A 118 1.07 3.59 -3.11
N PHE A 119 -0.07 3.00 -3.46
CA PHE A 119 -0.30 1.57 -3.41
C PHE A 119 0.55 0.86 -4.47
N GLN A 120 1.24 -0.21 -4.13
CA GLN A 120 2.02 -0.98 -5.10
C GLN A 120 1.18 -2.09 -5.72
N LEU A 121 1.11 -2.13 -7.04
CA LEU A 121 0.64 -3.27 -7.82
C LEU A 121 1.87 -3.93 -8.45
N LEU A 122 2.34 -5.03 -7.87
CA LEU A 122 3.39 -5.86 -8.44
C LEU A 122 2.74 -6.75 -9.50
N ILE A 123 3.25 -6.70 -10.73
CA ILE A 123 2.71 -7.45 -11.87
C ILE A 123 3.80 -8.39 -12.36
N ASP A 124 3.60 -9.69 -12.14
CA ASP A 124 4.53 -10.74 -12.54
C ASP A 124 4.15 -11.28 -13.93
N LEU A 125 5.07 -11.14 -14.87
CA LEU A 125 4.88 -11.58 -16.25
C LEU A 125 5.22 -13.06 -16.39
N LYS A 126 4.21 -13.91 -16.61
CA LYS A 126 4.36 -15.36 -16.79
C LYS A 126 4.61 -15.77 -18.24
N THR A 127 4.33 -14.89 -19.20
CA THR A 127 4.61 -15.08 -20.63
C THR A 127 5.78 -14.21 -21.07
N GLU A 128 6.22 -14.35 -22.34
CA GLU A 128 7.35 -13.59 -22.89
C GLU A 128 7.26 -12.09 -22.55
N GLY A 129 8.28 -11.59 -21.90
CA GLY A 129 8.23 -10.31 -21.21
C GLY A 129 8.09 -9.09 -22.09
N ALA A 130 8.73 -9.07 -23.27
CA ALA A 130 8.70 -7.88 -24.12
C ALA A 130 7.31 -7.66 -24.74
N SER A 131 6.68 -8.71 -25.26
CA SER A 131 5.33 -8.64 -25.85
C SER A 131 4.26 -8.44 -24.79
N THR A 132 4.39 -9.12 -23.64
CA THR A 132 3.47 -8.97 -22.51
C THR A 132 3.53 -7.56 -21.95
N TYR A 133 4.73 -7.01 -21.76
CA TYR A 133 4.89 -5.63 -21.32
C TYR A 133 4.34 -4.61 -22.33
N ALA A 134 4.54 -4.83 -23.62
CA ALA A 134 4.00 -3.94 -24.64
C ALA A 134 2.47 -3.83 -24.58
N GLU A 135 1.76 -4.96 -24.39
CA GLU A 135 0.31 -4.97 -24.18
C GLU A 135 -0.07 -4.34 -22.84
N LEU A 136 0.65 -4.67 -21.76
CA LEU A 136 0.42 -4.09 -20.45
C LEU A 136 0.56 -2.55 -20.48
N ASP A 137 1.63 -2.02 -21.05
CA ASP A 137 1.82 -0.56 -21.17
C ASP A 137 0.66 0.10 -21.92
N ARG A 138 0.16 -0.55 -23.00
CA ARG A 138 -1.02 -0.07 -23.74
C ARG A 138 -2.27 -0.01 -22.85
N ARG A 139 -2.44 -0.96 -21.91
CA ARG A 139 -3.57 -0.98 -20.96
C ARG A 139 -3.39 0.10 -19.89
N LEU A 140 -2.21 0.17 -19.24
CA LEU A 140 -1.95 1.15 -18.17
C LEU A 140 -2.18 2.60 -18.64
N ARG A 141 -1.82 2.93 -19.89
CA ARG A 141 -2.03 4.27 -20.47
C ARG A 141 -3.50 4.70 -20.53
N ARG A 142 -4.47 3.78 -20.48
CA ARG A 142 -5.90 4.09 -20.48
C ARG A 142 -6.38 4.61 -19.12
N TYR A 143 -5.69 4.25 -18.03
CA TYR A 143 -6.04 4.64 -16.67
C TYR A 143 -5.37 5.96 -16.26
N LYS A 144 -5.77 7.05 -16.93
CA LYS A 144 -5.19 8.38 -16.73
C LYS A 144 -5.27 8.81 -15.27
N GLY A 145 -4.13 9.25 -14.70
CA GLY A 145 -4.05 9.75 -13.34
C GLY A 145 -4.09 8.66 -12.25
N LEU A 146 -4.15 7.38 -12.60
CA LEU A 146 -4.09 6.28 -11.65
C LEU A 146 -2.64 5.94 -11.27
N PHE A 147 -1.75 5.88 -12.26
CA PHE A 147 -0.40 5.37 -12.05
C PHE A 147 0.65 6.45 -11.82
N THR A 148 1.59 6.14 -10.95
CA THR A 148 2.89 6.83 -10.91
C THR A 148 3.50 6.77 -12.30
N THR A 149 3.98 7.92 -12.81
CA THR A 149 4.46 8.05 -14.19
C THR A 149 5.89 8.58 -14.19
N TYR A 150 6.76 7.97 -14.98
CA TYR A 150 8.04 8.57 -15.34
C TYR A 150 7.90 9.30 -16.67
N ALA A 151 8.27 10.57 -16.71
CA ALA A 151 8.28 11.38 -17.92
C ALA A 151 9.32 12.51 -17.79
N HIS A 152 9.95 12.87 -18.88
CA HIS A 152 10.90 13.99 -18.94
C HIS A 152 12.02 13.93 -17.86
N GLY A 153 12.54 12.73 -17.58
CA GLY A 153 13.59 12.51 -16.58
C GLY A 153 13.11 12.57 -15.11
N ARG A 154 11.81 12.64 -14.86
CA ARG A 154 11.22 12.80 -13.50
C ARG A 154 10.14 11.78 -13.25
N VAL A 155 9.96 11.44 -11.97
CA VAL A 155 8.84 10.63 -11.47
C VAL A 155 7.74 11.57 -10.97
N PHE A 156 6.53 11.34 -11.44
CA PHE A 156 5.30 12.01 -10.99
C PHE A 156 4.47 10.98 -10.21
N PRO A 157 4.39 11.11 -8.87
CA PRO A 157 3.67 10.16 -8.05
C PRO A 157 2.17 10.10 -8.39
N GLY A 158 1.64 8.88 -8.49
CA GLY A 158 0.22 8.59 -8.60
C GLY A 158 -0.25 7.76 -7.39
N PRO A 159 -1.56 7.58 -7.24
CA PRO A 159 -2.12 6.76 -6.16
C PRO A 159 -1.71 5.29 -6.22
N VAL A 160 -1.31 4.79 -7.40
CA VAL A 160 -0.82 3.42 -7.61
C VAL A 160 0.53 3.45 -8.31
N THR A 161 1.46 2.62 -7.87
CA THR A 161 2.73 2.37 -8.55
C THR A 161 2.74 0.94 -9.08
N ALA A 162 2.69 0.77 -10.40
CA ALA A 162 2.86 -0.53 -11.04
C ALA A 162 4.35 -0.88 -11.09
N VAL A 163 4.71 -2.08 -10.62
CA VAL A 163 6.08 -2.62 -10.64
C VAL A 163 6.06 -3.95 -11.38
N ILE A 164 6.94 -4.11 -12.35
CA ILE A 164 6.97 -5.26 -13.26
C ILE A 164 8.03 -6.25 -12.83
N SER A 165 7.60 -7.46 -12.55
CA SER A 165 8.40 -8.63 -12.22
C SER A 165 8.22 -9.75 -13.26
N GLY A 166 8.69 -10.97 -12.95
CA GLY A 166 8.58 -12.13 -13.83
C GLY A 166 9.61 -12.13 -14.94
N ASP A 167 9.17 -12.32 -16.19
CA ASP A 167 10.07 -12.48 -17.32
C ASP A 167 10.91 -11.21 -17.56
N ARG A 168 12.22 -11.40 -17.53
CA ARG A 168 13.21 -10.32 -17.58
C ARG A 168 13.35 -9.64 -18.96
N ALA A 169 12.79 -10.23 -20.02
CA ALA A 169 12.78 -9.62 -21.36
C ALA A 169 11.98 -8.30 -21.41
N ALA A 170 11.12 -8.06 -20.43
CA ALA A 170 10.43 -6.78 -20.25
C ALA A 170 11.38 -5.59 -20.02
N ARG A 171 12.59 -5.81 -19.49
CA ARG A 171 13.52 -4.75 -19.11
C ARG A 171 13.88 -3.84 -20.27
N ALA A 172 14.31 -4.40 -21.38
CA ALA A 172 14.81 -3.61 -22.53
C ALA A 172 13.75 -2.65 -23.11
N PRO A 173 12.51 -3.08 -23.41
CA PRO A 173 11.47 -2.16 -23.87
C PRO A 173 11.10 -1.11 -22.79
N MET A 174 11.15 -1.45 -21.49
CA MET A 174 10.91 -0.47 -20.41
C MET A 174 12.01 0.60 -20.36
N GLU A 175 13.29 0.23 -20.46
CA GLU A 175 14.43 1.16 -20.47
C GLU A 175 14.38 2.11 -21.66
N ALA A 176 13.92 1.67 -22.82
CA ALA A 176 13.81 2.47 -24.03
C ALA A 176 12.71 3.54 -23.97
N GLN A 177 11.78 3.46 -23.03
CA GLN A 177 10.66 4.39 -22.95
C GLN A 177 11.03 5.73 -22.32
N ARG A 178 10.65 6.84 -22.98
CA ARG A 178 10.75 8.20 -22.44
C ARG A 178 9.61 8.56 -21.48
N VAL A 179 8.46 7.90 -21.66
CA VAL A 179 7.28 8.02 -20.80
C VAL A 179 6.77 6.62 -20.50
N ARG A 180 6.69 6.24 -19.22
CA ARG A 180 6.16 4.94 -18.79
C ARG A 180 5.31 5.08 -17.53
N HIS A 181 4.37 4.14 -17.39
CA HIS A 181 3.41 4.07 -16.28
C HIS A 181 3.68 2.87 -15.36
N ALA A 182 4.84 2.24 -15.54
CA ALA A 182 5.30 1.12 -14.74
C ALA A 182 6.80 1.23 -14.48
N PHE A 183 7.25 0.52 -13.45
CA PHE A 183 8.62 0.50 -12.97
C PHE A 183 9.11 -0.93 -12.91
N TYR A 184 10.42 -1.13 -12.87
CA TYR A 184 11.02 -2.44 -12.93
C TYR A 184 11.32 -2.97 -11.52
N ASP A 185 11.04 -4.26 -11.30
CA ASP A 185 11.48 -5.01 -10.13
C ASP A 185 12.90 -5.54 -10.35
N GLY A 186 13.89 -4.91 -9.72
CA GLY A 186 15.29 -5.37 -9.75
C GLY A 186 15.48 -6.64 -8.91
N ARG A 187 16.65 -7.28 -9.08
CA ARG A 187 17.13 -8.39 -8.25
C ARG A 187 18.33 -7.93 -7.42
N LEU A 188 18.76 -8.72 -6.44
CA LEU A 188 19.97 -8.41 -5.67
C LEU A 188 21.21 -8.27 -6.55
N THR A 189 21.24 -8.91 -7.72
CA THR A 189 22.29 -8.73 -8.73
C THR A 189 22.27 -7.37 -9.41
N ASP A 190 21.14 -6.67 -9.38
CA ASP A 190 21.01 -5.28 -9.87
C ASP A 190 21.39 -4.25 -8.80
N LEU A 191 21.47 -4.67 -7.54
CA LEU A 191 21.77 -3.78 -6.41
C LEU A 191 23.18 -3.20 -6.54
N GLY A 192 23.30 -1.87 -6.45
CA GLY A 192 24.55 -1.16 -6.69
C GLY A 192 24.87 -0.94 -8.17
N GLY A 193 24.11 -1.51 -9.09
CA GLY A 193 24.23 -1.32 -10.54
C GLY A 193 23.77 0.06 -11.02
N PRO A 194 23.77 0.32 -12.34
CA PRO A 194 23.50 1.65 -12.90
C PRO A 194 22.01 2.07 -12.85
N ALA A 195 21.08 1.13 -12.66
CA ALA A 195 19.65 1.42 -12.70
C ALA A 195 19.23 2.30 -11.52
N PRO A 196 18.69 3.52 -11.75
CA PRO A 196 18.23 4.39 -10.67
C PRO A 196 16.88 3.94 -10.11
N ALA A 197 16.49 4.40 -8.92
CA ALA A 197 15.17 4.16 -8.34
C ALA A 197 14.02 4.68 -9.21
N SER A 198 14.27 5.67 -10.07
CA SER A 198 13.29 6.12 -11.07
C SER A 198 13.02 5.11 -12.18
N PHE A 199 13.81 4.04 -12.27
CA PHE A 199 13.59 2.90 -13.13
C PHE A 199 13.24 1.63 -12.33
N ALA A 200 14.07 1.26 -11.35
CA ALA A 200 13.91 0.11 -10.49
C ALA A 200 13.75 0.55 -9.03
N PRO A 201 12.53 0.95 -8.61
CA PRO A 201 12.26 1.40 -7.24
C PRO A 201 12.19 0.26 -6.22
N LEU A 202 12.08 -0.98 -6.69
CA LEU A 202 12.04 -2.20 -5.89
C LEU A 202 13.21 -3.10 -6.26
N ILE A 203 13.82 -3.69 -5.24
CA ILE A 203 14.77 -4.81 -5.36
C ILE A 203 14.14 -5.98 -4.62
N SER A 204 13.78 -7.04 -5.34
CA SER A 204 13.22 -8.23 -4.72
C SER A 204 14.02 -9.48 -5.08
N ASP A 205 14.11 -10.42 -4.13
CA ASP A 205 14.81 -11.68 -4.39
C ASP A 205 14.26 -12.82 -3.51
N ASN A 206 14.65 -14.04 -3.85
CA ASN A 206 14.29 -15.24 -3.13
C ASN A 206 15.04 -15.33 -1.80
N TRP A 207 14.31 -15.40 -0.67
CA TRP A 207 14.91 -15.54 0.65
C TRP A 207 15.74 -16.81 0.76
N ALA A 208 15.19 -17.95 0.36
CA ALA A 208 15.83 -19.25 0.53
C ALA A 208 17.10 -19.44 -0.33
N LEU A 209 17.26 -18.65 -1.41
CA LEU A 209 18.50 -18.63 -2.20
C LEU A 209 19.57 -17.71 -1.61
N ASN A 210 19.17 -16.79 -0.72
CA ASN A 210 20.08 -15.79 -0.18
C ASN A 210 20.42 -15.99 1.30
N PHE A 211 19.55 -16.68 2.06
CA PHE A 211 19.70 -16.91 3.48
C PHE A 211 19.41 -18.37 3.83
N THR A 212 20.20 -18.92 4.74
CA THR A 212 19.99 -20.29 5.22
C THR A 212 18.97 -20.36 6.36
N TRP A 213 18.84 -19.26 7.12
CA TRP A 213 17.93 -19.20 8.25
C TRP A 213 16.47 -19.07 7.80
N GLN A 214 15.63 -19.94 8.36
CA GLN A 214 14.20 -20.04 8.05
C GLN A 214 13.32 -19.76 9.27
N GLY A 215 13.76 -18.87 10.18
CA GLY A 215 12.99 -18.47 11.36
C GLY A 215 13.15 -19.39 12.57
N VAL A 216 13.93 -20.45 12.50
CA VAL A 216 14.12 -21.39 13.61
C VAL A 216 15.48 -21.16 14.28
N GLY A 217 15.48 -21.08 15.62
CA GLY A 217 16.68 -20.77 16.40
C GLY A 217 17.19 -19.35 16.19
N PRO A 218 18.39 -19.02 16.69
CA PRO A 218 18.94 -17.68 16.55
C PRO A 218 19.31 -17.38 15.10
N PHE A 219 18.97 -16.17 14.62
CA PHE A 219 19.41 -15.71 13.30
C PHE A 219 20.96 -15.58 13.30
N PRO A 220 21.68 -16.26 12.38
CA PRO A 220 23.13 -16.17 12.33
C PRO A 220 23.59 -14.72 12.14
N GLU A 221 24.52 -14.26 12.97
CA GLU A 221 24.94 -12.86 12.98
C GLU A 221 25.53 -12.39 11.63
N ALA A 222 26.19 -13.28 10.89
CA ALA A 222 26.70 -13.00 9.56
C ALA A 222 25.56 -12.72 8.56
N GLU A 223 24.47 -13.50 8.63
CA GLU A 223 23.30 -13.31 7.77
C GLU A 223 22.49 -12.05 8.18
N ARG A 224 22.38 -11.77 9.49
CA ARG A 224 21.76 -10.53 9.98
C ARG A 224 22.51 -9.31 9.48
N ARG A 225 23.84 -9.30 9.51
CA ARG A 225 24.66 -8.22 8.93
C ARG A 225 24.48 -8.12 7.42
N LYS A 226 24.45 -9.27 6.70
CA LYS A 226 24.19 -9.31 5.26
C LYS A 226 22.84 -8.65 4.93
N LEU A 227 21.77 -9.02 5.64
CA LEU A 227 20.43 -8.45 5.45
C LEU A 227 20.44 -6.92 5.61
N ARG A 228 20.99 -6.42 6.72
CA ARG A 228 21.09 -4.98 6.98
C ARG A 228 21.93 -4.25 5.93
N THR A 229 23.00 -4.86 5.43
CA THR A 229 23.84 -4.27 4.38
C THR A 229 23.07 -4.17 3.06
N LEU A 230 22.33 -5.21 2.67
CA LEU A 230 21.51 -5.21 1.46
C LEU A 230 20.43 -4.12 1.52
N VAL A 231 19.68 -4.06 2.63
CA VAL A 231 18.63 -3.05 2.83
C VAL A 231 19.22 -1.64 2.84
N GLY A 232 20.29 -1.41 3.62
CA GLY A 232 20.94 -0.09 3.67
C GLY A 232 21.50 0.36 2.32
N THR A 233 22.03 -0.58 1.50
CA THR A 233 22.49 -0.28 0.14
C THR A 233 21.33 0.12 -0.78
N ALA A 234 20.22 -0.57 -0.71
CA ALA A 234 19.02 -0.25 -1.48
C ALA A 234 18.45 1.13 -1.07
N HIS A 235 18.30 1.37 0.24
CA HIS A 235 17.77 2.62 0.78
C HIS A 235 18.65 3.82 0.45
N ALA A 236 19.97 3.67 0.49
CA ALA A 236 20.92 4.74 0.07
C ALA A 236 20.73 5.17 -1.41
N ARG A 237 20.06 4.34 -2.21
CA ARG A 237 19.75 4.59 -3.62
C ARG A 237 18.27 4.96 -3.84
N GLY A 238 17.47 5.06 -2.78
CA GLY A 238 16.02 5.30 -2.84
C GLY A 238 15.22 4.12 -3.35
N GLN A 239 15.78 2.91 -3.25
CA GLN A 239 15.12 1.66 -3.65
C GLN A 239 14.55 0.95 -2.43
N ARG A 240 13.43 0.26 -2.58
CA ARG A 240 12.79 -0.57 -1.56
C ARG A 240 13.24 -2.02 -1.70
N VAL A 241 13.05 -2.81 -0.63
CA VAL A 241 13.44 -4.22 -0.60
C VAL A 241 12.24 -5.11 -0.26
N ARG A 242 12.13 -6.25 -0.98
CA ARG A 242 11.19 -7.34 -0.71
C ARG A 242 11.92 -8.67 -0.82
N PHE A 243 11.59 -9.62 0.05
CA PHE A 243 11.97 -11.02 -0.11
C PHE A 243 10.73 -11.89 -0.26
N TRP A 244 10.72 -12.74 -1.29
CA TRP A 244 9.73 -13.80 -1.48
C TRP A 244 10.32 -15.16 -1.11
N ALA A 245 9.53 -16.26 -1.13
CA ALA A 245 9.90 -17.58 -0.62
C ALA A 245 10.39 -17.55 0.85
N THR A 246 9.79 -16.69 1.64
CA THR A 246 9.92 -16.70 3.10
C THR A 246 8.98 -17.76 3.69
N PRO A 247 9.30 -18.37 4.86
CA PRO A 247 8.35 -19.21 5.59
C PRO A 247 7.04 -18.46 5.82
N ASP A 248 5.91 -19.02 5.35
CA ASP A 248 4.59 -18.38 5.47
C ASP A 248 3.57 -19.19 6.27
N ALA A 249 3.90 -20.43 6.64
CA ALA A 249 3.04 -21.21 7.54
C ALA A 249 2.94 -20.53 8.91
N PRO A 250 1.71 -20.32 9.44
CA PRO A 250 1.51 -19.68 10.74
C PRO A 250 2.33 -20.36 11.86
N GLY A 251 3.05 -19.57 12.65
CA GLY A 251 3.83 -20.08 13.76
C GLY A 251 5.07 -19.27 14.10
N PRO A 252 5.80 -19.69 15.15
CA PRO A 252 6.93 -18.93 15.70
C PRO A 252 8.06 -18.67 14.69
N ALA A 253 8.29 -19.57 13.72
CA ALA A 253 9.34 -19.40 12.72
C ALA A 253 9.04 -18.24 11.77
N ARG A 254 7.79 -18.16 11.27
CA ARG A 254 7.31 -17.05 10.44
C ARG A 254 7.38 -15.73 11.19
N ASP A 255 6.86 -15.70 12.42
CA ASP A 255 6.81 -14.49 13.22
C ASP A 255 8.22 -13.99 13.59
N ALA A 256 9.15 -14.90 13.88
CA ALA A 256 10.56 -14.56 14.10
C ALA A 256 11.19 -13.96 12.83
N LEU A 257 10.90 -14.52 11.66
CA LEU A 257 11.42 -14.00 10.40
C LEU A 257 10.84 -12.62 10.11
N TRP A 258 9.55 -12.41 10.22
CA TRP A 258 8.93 -11.09 10.06
C TRP A 258 9.54 -10.07 11.02
N GLY A 259 9.82 -10.47 12.29
CA GLY A 259 10.49 -9.60 13.26
C GLY A 259 11.88 -9.15 12.81
N GLU A 260 12.69 -10.04 12.25
CA GLU A 260 14.03 -9.70 11.72
C GLU A 260 13.93 -8.83 10.45
N LEU A 261 12.95 -9.08 9.58
CA LEU A 261 12.71 -8.23 8.41
C LEU A 261 12.30 -6.81 8.81
N VAL A 262 11.40 -6.67 9.79
CA VAL A 262 11.01 -5.34 10.35
C VAL A 262 12.20 -4.66 11.00
N ALA A 263 13.00 -5.38 11.80
CA ALA A 263 14.18 -4.85 12.48
C ALA A 263 15.31 -4.43 11.50
N ALA A 264 15.34 -5.02 10.32
CA ALA A 264 16.25 -4.66 9.25
C ALA A 264 15.70 -3.57 8.31
N ASP A 265 14.48 -3.09 8.55
CA ASP A 265 13.77 -2.08 7.76
C ASP A 265 13.44 -2.53 6.32
N VAL A 266 13.14 -3.82 6.13
CA VAL A 266 12.63 -4.34 4.84
C VAL A 266 11.27 -3.71 4.54
N ASP A 267 11.07 -3.24 3.32
CA ASP A 267 9.92 -2.41 2.94
C ASP A 267 8.63 -3.21 2.71
N HIS A 268 8.75 -4.44 2.20
CA HIS A 268 7.59 -5.29 1.95
C HIS A 268 7.77 -6.68 2.57
N LEU A 269 6.89 -7.03 3.49
CA LEU A 269 6.76 -8.36 4.06
C LEU A 269 5.76 -9.16 3.23
N ASN A 270 6.21 -10.29 2.72
CA ASN A 270 5.50 -11.15 1.78
C ASN A 270 4.69 -12.21 2.53
N THR A 271 3.41 -12.39 2.19
CA THR A 271 2.55 -13.44 2.78
C THR A 271 1.33 -13.74 1.93
N ASP A 272 0.82 -14.98 2.06
CA ASP A 272 -0.51 -15.40 1.62
C ASP A 272 -1.54 -15.33 2.79
N ASP A 273 -1.08 -15.13 4.05
CA ASP A 273 -1.94 -14.98 5.24
C ASP A 273 -2.16 -13.51 5.60
N LEU A 274 -3.14 -12.89 4.96
CA LEU A 274 -3.44 -11.47 5.14
C LEU A 274 -3.76 -11.10 6.60
N ALA A 275 -4.57 -11.92 7.27
CA ALA A 275 -4.99 -11.68 8.65
C ALA A 275 -3.82 -11.83 9.63
N GLY A 276 -2.96 -12.83 9.40
CA GLY A 276 -1.77 -13.05 10.21
C GLY A 276 -0.79 -11.89 10.14
N LEU A 277 -0.50 -11.39 8.94
CA LEU A 277 0.42 -10.24 8.79
C LEU A 277 -0.19 -8.94 9.32
N GLU A 278 -1.49 -8.71 9.12
CA GLU A 278 -2.18 -7.55 9.71
C GLU A 278 -2.04 -7.55 11.23
N ALA A 279 -2.35 -8.68 11.88
CA ALA A 279 -2.24 -8.82 13.35
C ALA A 279 -0.79 -8.63 13.83
N PHE A 280 0.17 -9.22 13.12
CA PHE A 280 1.59 -9.06 13.43
C PHE A 280 2.04 -7.60 13.36
N LEU A 281 1.75 -6.91 12.25
CA LEU A 281 2.15 -5.51 12.08
C LEU A 281 1.45 -4.56 13.05
N ASP A 282 0.19 -4.83 13.41
CA ASP A 282 -0.53 -4.04 14.41
C ASP A 282 0.10 -4.19 15.81
N ALA A 283 0.57 -5.40 16.15
CA ALA A 283 1.26 -5.65 17.42
C ALA A 283 2.68 -5.05 17.47
N HIS A 284 3.32 -4.86 16.31
CA HIS A 284 4.70 -4.35 16.19
C HIS A 284 4.78 -2.91 15.70
N ARG A 285 3.69 -2.15 15.77
CA ARG A 285 3.73 -0.70 15.51
C ARG A 285 4.61 -0.02 16.54
N THR A 286 5.75 0.50 16.09
CA THR A 286 6.48 1.51 16.87
C THR A 286 5.58 2.74 16.98
N VAL A 287 5.24 3.14 18.20
CA VAL A 287 4.44 4.31 18.55
C VAL A 287 5.15 5.59 18.11
#